data_11bca9cff19652c0851fc6b6b6d45522
#
_entry.id   11bca9cff19652c0851fc6b6b6d45522
#
_cell.length_a   1.000
_cell.length_b   1.000
_cell.length_c   1.000
_cell.angle_alpha   90.00
_cell.angle_beta   90.00
_cell.angle_gamma   90.00
#
_symmetry.space_group_name_H-M   'P 1'
#
loop_
_entity.id
_entity.type
_entity.pdbx_description
1 polymer ?
#
loop_
_entity_poly.entity_id
_entity_poly.type
_entity_poly.pdbx_seq_one_letter_code
_entity_poly.pdbx_strand_id
1 'polypeptide(L)'
;RAVHRLHGRRPPVALIEEDRAMRDTSLETAHPDAHGSAPGAPSPGAPPSPLAAWHELVHTRNPRGLEALLADEVVFHSPVVHTPQHGKALALQYLRAAVAVFGNETFRYVRELAGERDAVLEFEVEIDGVHVNGVDLIRWDDAGRIVDFKVLVRPLKTMLAIQQKMAALLQARA
;
A
#
# COMPACT_ATOMS: atom_id res chain seq x y z
N ARG A 1 27.26 9.98 55.51
CA ARG A 1 26.84 9.02 54.47
C ARG A 1 26.12 9.80 53.41
N ALA A 2 26.80 10.03 52.29
CA ALA A 2 26.35 10.86 51.16
C ALA A 2 25.31 10.12 50.33
N VAL A 3 24.18 10.79 50.07
CA VAL A 3 23.14 10.33 49.14
C VAL A 3 23.39 11.01 47.79
N HIS A 4 23.82 10.23 46.79
CA HIS A 4 24.07 10.70 45.44
C HIS A 4 22.71 10.91 44.73
N ARG A 5 22.34 12.16 44.42
CA ARG A 5 21.26 12.51 43.52
C ARG A 5 21.70 12.32 42.08
N LEU A 6 21.12 11.35 41.40
CA LEU A 6 21.22 11.20 39.96
C LEU A 6 20.34 12.25 39.28
N HIS A 7 20.97 13.21 38.62
CA HIS A 7 20.31 14.18 37.74
C HIS A 7 19.93 13.47 36.43
N GLY A 8 18.62 13.32 36.19
CA GLY A 8 18.07 12.90 34.92
C GLY A 8 18.35 13.94 33.84
N ARG A 9 19.17 13.60 32.87
CA ARG A 9 19.35 14.38 31.65
C ARG A 9 18.16 14.11 30.72
N ARG A 10 17.37 15.13 30.47
CA ARG A 10 16.39 15.16 29.35
C ARG A 10 17.16 15.21 28.04
N PRO A 11 16.75 14.46 26.98
CA PRO A 11 17.34 14.63 25.67
C PRO A 11 16.94 15.99 25.07
N PRO A 12 17.78 16.61 24.24
CA PRO A 12 17.49 17.89 23.63
C PRO A 12 16.40 17.76 22.58
N VAL A 13 15.30 18.49 22.75
CA VAL A 13 14.30 18.78 21.72
C VAL A 13 14.88 19.84 20.80
N ALA A 14 15.67 19.44 19.83
CA ALA A 14 16.21 20.34 18.81
C ALA A 14 16.16 19.62 17.47
N LEU A 15 15.00 19.64 16.81
CA LEU A 15 14.84 19.28 15.38
C LEU A 15 13.45 19.67 14.83
N ILE A 16 12.94 20.83 15.19
CA ILE A 16 11.72 21.41 14.54
C ILE A 16 11.87 22.94 14.40
N GLU A 17 12.99 23.43 13.88
CA GLU A 17 13.12 24.86 13.63
C GLU A 17 14.03 25.21 12.44
N GLU A 18 13.88 24.50 11.32
CA GLU A 18 14.52 24.89 10.06
C GLU A 18 13.60 24.75 8.85
N ASP A 19 12.36 25.22 8.94
CA ASP A 19 11.50 25.33 7.74
C ASP A 19 10.75 26.66 7.67
N ARG A 20 11.49 27.77 7.86
CA ARG A 20 10.91 29.13 7.73
C ARG A 20 11.69 30.08 6.83
N ALA A 21 12.48 29.59 5.90
CA ALA A 21 13.22 30.48 4.99
C ALA A 21 13.24 29.97 3.56
N MET A 22 12.08 29.83 2.92
CA MET A 22 11.98 29.81 1.45
C MET A 22 10.57 30.23 1.02
N ARG A 23 10.23 31.46 1.27
CA ARG A 23 9.18 32.16 0.51
C ARG A 23 9.87 33.24 -0.26
N ASP A 24 9.70 33.15 -1.53
CA ASP A 24 9.87 34.17 -2.56
C ASP A 24 10.91 33.80 -3.63
N THR A 25 10.45 33.06 -4.61
CA THR A 25 10.92 33.21 -5.99
C THR A 25 9.79 32.80 -6.91
N SER A 26 9.05 33.78 -7.40
CA SER A 26 8.13 33.65 -8.51
C SER A 26 8.91 33.22 -9.75
N LEU A 27 8.70 31.96 -10.18
CA LEU A 27 9.03 31.53 -11.53
C LEU A 27 7.74 31.04 -12.19
N GLU A 28 7.12 32.02 -12.83
CA GLU A 28 6.13 31.83 -13.88
C GLU A 28 6.79 31.12 -15.06
N THR A 29 6.62 29.81 -15.17
CA THR A 29 6.89 29.08 -16.39
C THR A 29 5.60 28.40 -16.82
N ALA A 30 5.03 28.95 -17.89
CA ALA A 30 3.93 28.37 -18.63
C ALA A 30 4.23 26.92 -19.00
N HIS A 31 3.39 25.99 -18.51
CA HIS A 31 3.34 24.63 -19.02
C HIS A 31 2.46 24.63 -20.28
N PRO A 32 2.93 24.11 -21.40
CA PRO A 32 2.07 23.87 -22.55
C PRO A 32 1.08 22.75 -22.20
N ASP A 33 -0.19 23.02 -22.53
CA ASP A 33 -1.33 22.13 -22.38
C ASP A 33 -1.04 20.73 -22.95
N ALA A 34 -0.74 19.78 -22.09
CA ALA A 34 -0.83 18.38 -22.41
C ALA A 34 -2.32 17.99 -22.39
N HIS A 35 -2.96 18.04 -23.54
CA HIS A 35 -4.24 17.40 -23.76
C HIS A 35 -4.07 15.89 -23.55
N GLY A 36 -4.26 15.45 -22.32
CA GLY A 36 -4.44 14.05 -22.01
C GLY A 36 -5.76 13.59 -22.64
N SER A 37 -5.66 12.79 -23.70
CA SER A 37 -6.80 12.06 -24.24
C SER A 37 -7.45 11.27 -23.10
N ALA A 38 -8.72 11.50 -22.85
CA ALA A 38 -9.50 10.70 -21.92
C ALA A 38 -9.38 9.22 -22.32
N PRO A 39 -9.19 8.28 -21.38
CA PRO A 39 -9.18 6.86 -21.69
C PRO A 39 -10.51 6.50 -22.37
N GLY A 40 -10.42 5.95 -23.57
CA GLY A 40 -11.57 5.53 -24.34
C GLY A 40 -12.42 4.53 -23.54
N ALA A 41 -13.75 4.65 -23.64
CA ALA A 41 -14.66 3.69 -23.02
C ALA A 41 -14.32 2.25 -23.47
N PRO A 42 -14.33 1.25 -22.56
CA PRO A 42 -14.00 -0.11 -22.90
C PRO A 42 -14.98 -0.64 -23.96
N SER A 43 -14.45 -1.29 -24.99
CA SER A 43 -15.25 -1.94 -26.02
C SER A 43 -16.09 -3.08 -25.40
N PRO A 44 -17.37 -3.25 -25.76
CA PRO A 44 -18.19 -4.34 -25.27
C PRO A 44 -17.56 -5.69 -25.65
N GLY A 45 -17.20 -6.50 -24.65
CA GLY A 45 -16.61 -7.82 -24.86
C GLY A 45 -15.09 -7.90 -24.69
N ALA A 46 -14.39 -6.81 -24.41
CA ALA A 46 -13.00 -6.86 -23.98
C ALA A 46 -12.88 -7.48 -22.57
N PRO A 47 -11.85 -8.30 -22.29
CA PRO A 47 -11.62 -8.77 -20.94
C PRO A 47 -11.45 -7.57 -19.98
N PRO A 48 -11.86 -7.69 -18.70
CA PRO A 48 -11.71 -6.62 -17.75
C PRO A 48 -10.23 -6.20 -17.66
N SER A 49 -9.98 -4.89 -17.51
CA SER A 49 -8.61 -4.42 -17.32
C SER A 49 -8.01 -5.08 -16.06
N PRO A 50 -6.68 -5.25 -15.97
CA PRO A 50 -6.04 -5.82 -14.78
C PRO A 50 -6.46 -5.10 -13.49
N LEU A 51 -6.58 -3.78 -13.53
CA LEU A 51 -7.07 -2.97 -12.43
C LEU A 51 -8.53 -3.29 -12.07
N ALA A 52 -9.41 -3.45 -13.06
CA ALA A 52 -10.81 -3.82 -12.83
C ALA A 52 -10.94 -5.21 -12.19
N ALA A 53 -10.09 -6.17 -12.62
CA ALA A 53 -10.04 -7.50 -12.00
C ALA A 53 -9.56 -7.45 -10.55
N TRP A 54 -8.61 -6.57 -10.24
CA TRP A 54 -8.16 -6.31 -8.87
C TRP A 54 -9.30 -5.71 -8.01
N HIS A 55 -9.99 -4.69 -8.52
CA HIS A 55 -11.12 -4.08 -7.81
C HIS A 55 -12.24 -5.07 -7.51
N GLU A 56 -12.58 -5.93 -8.46
CA GLU A 56 -13.58 -6.98 -8.26
C GLU A 56 -13.18 -7.95 -7.14
N LEU A 57 -11.90 -8.35 -7.08
CA LEU A 57 -11.37 -9.19 -6.02
C LEU A 57 -11.49 -8.51 -4.65
N VAL A 58 -11.11 -7.23 -4.56
CA VAL A 58 -11.18 -6.46 -3.32
C VAL A 58 -12.63 -6.25 -2.90
N HIS A 59 -13.52 -5.89 -3.83
CA HIS A 59 -14.93 -5.67 -3.58
C HIS A 59 -15.64 -6.94 -3.07
N THR A 60 -15.39 -8.06 -3.71
CA THR A 60 -15.99 -9.34 -3.34
C THR A 60 -15.34 -9.98 -2.11
N ARG A 61 -14.17 -9.46 -1.69
CA ARG A 61 -13.35 -10.03 -0.60
C ARG A 61 -13.07 -11.52 -0.79
N ASN A 62 -13.06 -11.97 -2.04
CA ASN A 62 -12.90 -13.38 -2.39
C ASN A 62 -11.46 -13.67 -2.86
N PRO A 63 -10.60 -14.26 -2.01
CA PRO A 63 -9.21 -14.50 -2.37
C PRO A 63 -9.01 -15.61 -3.41
N ARG A 64 -10.10 -16.28 -3.87
CA ARG A 64 -9.99 -17.40 -4.84
C ARG A 64 -9.48 -16.94 -6.21
N GLY A 65 -9.83 -15.72 -6.62
CA GLY A 65 -9.35 -15.13 -7.89
C GLY A 65 -7.90 -14.63 -7.86
N LEU A 66 -7.32 -14.49 -6.67
CA LEU A 66 -6.01 -13.87 -6.48
C LEU A 66 -4.89 -14.61 -7.22
N GLU A 67 -4.95 -15.95 -7.25
CA GLU A 67 -3.93 -16.77 -7.91
C GLU A 67 -3.83 -16.51 -9.42
N ALA A 68 -4.97 -16.28 -10.06
CA ALA A 68 -5.02 -15.99 -11.49
C ALA A 68 -4.48 -14.60 -11.84
N LEU A 69 -4.55 -13.65 -10.90
CA LEU A 69 -4.04 -12.28 -11.09
C LEU A 69 -2.53 -12.17 -10.93
N LEU A 70 -1.84 -13.15 -10.34
CA LEU A 70 -0.41 -13.08 -10.06
C LEU A 70 0.42 -13.77 -11.14
N ALA A 71 1.51 -13.13 -11.56
CA ALA A 71 2.56 -13.79 -12.33
C ALA A 71 3.33 -14.78 -11.47
N ASP A 72 3.99 -15.78 -12.07
CA ASP A 72 4.73 -16.79 -11.31
C ASP A 72 5.95 -16.19 -10.59
N GLU A 73 6.56 -15.17 -11.18
CA GLU A 73 7.72 -14.43 -10.68
C GLU A 73 7.36 -13.19 -9.83
N VAL A 74 6.10 -13.01 -9.46
CA VAL A 74 5.64 -11.83 -8.70
C VAL A 74 6.47 -11.59 -7.45
N VAL A 75 6.73 -10.30 -7.17
CA VAL A 75 7.38 -9.85 -5.93
C VAL A 75 6.38 -9.08 -5.09
N PHE A 76 6.19 -9.50 -3.84
CA PHE A 76 5.36 -8.80 -2.87
C PHE A 76 6.22 -8.11 -1.82
N HIS A 77 5.93 -6.83 -1.55
CA HIS A 77 6.61 -6.01 -0.55
C HIS A 77 5.64 -5.67 0.59
N SER A 78 5.83 -6.36 1.70
CA SER A 78 5.02 -6.13 2.90
C SER A 78 5.35 -4.79 3.58
N PRO A 79 4.37 -4.09 4.16
CA PRO A 79 4.63 -2.86 4.93
C PRO A 79 5.36 -3.13 6.25
N VAL A 80 5.39 -4.37 6.72
CA VAL A 80 5.94 -4.73 8.05
C VAL A 80 7.18 -5.64 7.97
N VAL A 81 7.46 -6.21 6.80
CA VAL A 81 8.65 -7.05 6.55
C VAL A 81 9.45 -6.44 5.42
N HIS A 82 10.68 -6.00 5.70
CA HIS A 82 11.50 -5.31 4.69
C HIS A 82 11.97 -6.23 3.56
N THR A 83 12.23 -7.51 3.84
CA THR A 83 12.64 -8.47 2.82
C THR A 83 11.51 -8.75 1.83
N PRO A 84 11.73 -8.54 0.52
CA PRO A 84 10.72 -8.86 -0.49
C PRO A 84 10.37 -10.34 -0.52
N GLN A 85 9.11 -10.64 -0.81
CA GLN A 85 8.57 -11.99 -0.89
C GLN A 85 8.48 -12.41 -2.36
N HIS A 86 9.41 -13.23 -2.81
CA HIS A 86 9.54 -13.63 -4.22
C HIS A 86 8.71 -14.88 -4.55
N GLY A 87 8.05 -14.83 -5.69
CA GLY A 87 7.30 -15.94 -6.28
C GLY A 87 5.84 -16.01 -5.83
N LYS A 88 5.01 -16.55 -6.74
CA LYS A 88 3.55 -16.62 -6.59
C LYS A 88 3.09 -17.25 -5.28
N ALA A 89 3.69 -18.37 -4.90
CA ALA A 89 3.26 -19.13 -3.72
C ALA A 89 3.36 -18.29 -2.44
N LEU A 90 4.49 -17.60 -2.27
CA LEU A 90 4.75 -16.78 -1.10
C LEU A 90 3.94 -15.48 -1.14
N ALA A 91 3.88 -14.79 -2.29
CA ALA A 91 3.06 -13.60 -2.48
C ALA A 91 1.58 -13.89 -2.21
N LEU A 92 1.06 -15.03 -2.70
CA LEU A 92 -0.31 -15.47 -2.47
C LEU A 92 -0.62 -15.70 -0.99
N GLN A 93 0.32 -16.27 -0.23
CA GLN A 93 0.18 -16.47 1.20
C GLN A 93 0.06 -15.13 1.94
N TYR A 94 0.91 -14.16 1.62
CA TYR A 94 0.89 -12.82 2.22
C TYR A 94 -0.36 -12.02 1.83
N LEU A 95 -0.74 -12.03 0.55
CA LEU A 95 -1.93 -11.32 0.08
C LEU A 95 -3.24 -11.90 0.64
N ARG A 96 -3.34 -13.22 0.79
CA ARG A 96 -4.49 -13.86 1.47
C ARG A 96 -4.58 -13.46 2.95
N ALA A 97 -3.45 -13.32 3.63
CA ALA A 97 -3.42 -12.82 4.99
C ALA A 97 -3.79 -11.33 5.04
N ALA A 98 -3.31 -10.53 4.08
CA ALA A 98 -3.68 -9.12 3.96
C ALA A 98 -5.20 -8.93 3.74
N VAL A 99 -5.81 -9.71 2.84
CA VAL A 99 -7.28 -9.69 2.65
C VAL A 99 -8.02 -10.02 3.96
N ALA A 100 -7.52 -10.94 4.77
CA ALA A 100 -8.12 -11.26 6.06
C ALA A 100 -7.96 -10.14 7.12
N VAL A 101 -6.88 -9.35 7.05
CA VAL A 101 -6.62 -8.24 7.99
C VAL A 101 -7.33 -6.96 7.57
N PHE A 102 -7.28 -6.61 6.28
CA PHE A 102 -7.79 -5.34 5.75
C PHE A 102 -9.20 -5.45 5.17
N GLY A 103 -9.65 -6.64 4.74
CA GLY A 103 -10.90 -6.85 4.02
C GLY A 103 -12.16 -6.78 4.89
N ASN A 104 -12.35 -5.72 5.66
CA ASN A 104 -13.56 -5.45 6.43
C ASN A 104 -14.45 -4.41 5.73
N GLU A 105 -15.61 -4.08 6.33
CA GLU A 105 -16.61 -3.18 5.75
C GLU A 105 -16.15 -1.72 5.64
N THR A 106 -15.11 -1.34 6.38
CA THR A 106 -14.58 0.02 6.38
C THR A 106 -13.52 0.24 5.30
N PHE A 107 -13.03 -0.84 4.65
CA PHE A 107 -12.03 -0.73 3.60
C PHE A 107 -12.61 -0.03 2.37
N ARG A 108 -11.90 1.02 1.90
CA ARG A 108 -12.21 1.71 0.65
C ARG A 108 -10.96 2.29 0.02
N TYR A 109 -10.89 2.31 -1.29
CA TYR A 109 -9.97 3.15 -2.02
C TYR A 109 -10.51 4.58 -2.05
N VAL A 110 -9.65 5.56 -1.73
CA VAL A 110 -10.00 6.99 -1.63
C VAL A 110 -9.38 7.82 -2.74
N ARG A 111 -8.32 7.31 -3.36
CA ARG A 111 -7.67 7.94 -4.51
C ARG A 111 -6.95 6.89 -5.34
N GLU A 112 -7.01 7.05 -6.66
CA GLU A 112 -6.39 6.14 -7.62
C GLU A 112 -5.68 6.92 -8.72
N LEU A 113 -4.49 6.47 -9.05
CA LEU A 113 -3.71 6.93 -10.18
C LEU A 113 -3.34 5.69 -10.98
N ALA A 114 -3.86 5.57 -12.19
CA ALA A 114 -3.61 4.43 -13.05
C ALA A 114 -2.85 4.85 -14.31
N GLY A 115 -1.78 4.14 -14.61
CA GLY A 115 -1.06 4.17 -15.87
C GLY A 115 -1.38 2.94 -16.72
N GLU A 116 -0.60 2.73 -17.78
CA GLU A 116 -0.77 1.59 -18.67
C GLU A 116 -0.51 0.26 -17.97
N ARG A 117 0.53 0.20 -17.13
CA ARG A 117 1.00 -1.01 -16.44
C ARG A 117 1.19 -0.85 -14.95
N ASP A 118 0.91 0.32 -14.41
CA ASP A 118 1.11 0.61 -12.99
C ASP A 118 -0.14 1.29 -12.43
N ALA A 119 -0.45 1.02 -11.16
CA ALA A 119 -1.44 1.77 -10.42
C ALA A 119 -0.94 2.10 -9.01
N VAL A 120 -1.39 3.24 -8.52
CA VAL A 120 -1.22 3.71 -7.15
C VAL A 120 -2.61 3.88 -6.56
N LEU A 121 -2.96 3.05 -5.58
CA LEU A 121 -4.29 2.98 -4.98
C LEU A 121 -4.18 3.35 -3.51
N GLU A 122 -4.61 4.55 -3.14
CA GLU A 122 -4.66 4.97 -1.75
C GLU A 122 -5.93 4.42 -1.09
N PHE A 123 -5.77 3.74 0.03
CA PHE A 123 -6.87 3.17 0.78
C PHE A 123 -6.97 3.69 2.21
N GLU A 124 -8.16 3.58 2.76
CA GLU A 124 -8.46 3.76 4.17
C GLU A 124 -9.21 2.54 4.70
N VAL A 125 -8.95 2.21 5.96
CA VAL A 125 -9.64 1.13 6.67
C VAL A 125 -9.53 1.36 8.17
N GLU A 126 -10.46 0.84 8.96
CA GLU A 126 -10.38 0.78 10.40
C GLU A 126 -10.02 -0.64 10.86
N ILE A 127 -8.98 -0.77 11.68
CA ILE A 127 -8.54 -2.04 12.26
C ILE A 127 -8.49 -1.88 13.78
N ASP A 128 -9.34 -2.63 14.51
CA ASP A 128 -9.46 -2.59 15.97
C ASP A 128 -9.67 -1.16 16.50
N GLY A 129 -10.54 -0.37 15.85
CA GLY A 129 -10.82 1.01 16.24
C GLY A 129 -9.70 2.01 15.89
N VAL A 130 -8.70 1.60 15.12
CA VAL A 130 -7.61 2.48 14.67
C VAL A 130 -7.75 2.74 13.18
N HIS A 131 -7.84 4.02 12.81
CA HIS A 131 -7.84 4.44 11.42
C HIS A 131 -6.48 4.19 10.78
N VAL A 132 -6.49 3.52 9.63
CA VAL A 132 -5.34 3.15 8.83
C VAL A 132 -5.47 3.82 7.47
N ASN A 133 -4.41 4.45 7.01
CA ASN A 133 -4.29 4.88 5.64
C ASN A 133 -3.08 4.19 5.01
N GLY A 134 -3.24 3.72 3.79
CA GLY A 134 -2.17 3.04 3.08
C GLY A 134 -2.22 3.27 1.58
N VAL A 135 -1.23 2.74 0.90
CA VAL A 135 -1.09 2.82 -0.55
C VAL A 135 -0.64 1.46 -1.07
N ASP A 136 -1.39 0.94 -2.03
CA ASP A 136 -0.97 -0.18 -2.87
C ASP A 136 -0.32 0.37 -4.14
N LEU A 137 0.90 -0.09 -4.43
CA LEU A 137 1.58 0.16 -5.69
C LEU A 137 1.61 -1.16 -6.44
N ILE A 138 0.98 -1.20 -7.61
CA ILE A 138 0.79 -2.43 -8.37
C ILE A 138 1.38 -2.25 -9.76
N ARG A 139 2.10 -3.27 -10.26
CA ARG A 139 2.59 -3.33 -11.63
C ARG A 139 2.15 -4.63 -12.29
N TRP A 140 1.77 -4.53 -13.57
CA TRP A 140 1.33 -5.66 -14.40
C TRP A 140 2.31 -5.93 -15.56
N ASP A 141 2.35 -7.20 -15.98
CA ASP A 141 2.97 -7.61 -17.24
C ASP A 141 2.03 -7.38 -18.44
N ASP A 142 2.51 -7.68 -19.65
CA ASP A 142 1.73 -7.55 -20.89
C ASP A 142 0.53 -8.50 -20.95
N ALA A 143 0.53 -9.56 -20.14
CA ALA A 143 -0.59 -10.50 -20.00
C ALA A 143 -1.60 -10.05 -18.95
N GLY A 144 -1.40 -8.87 -18.30
CA GLY A 144 -2.27 -8.33 -17.28
C GLY A 144 -2.12 -9.02 -15.91
N ARG A 145 -1.01 -9.73 -15.67
CA ARG A 145 -0.74 -10.38 -14.38
C ARG A 145 0.16 -9.49 -13.53
N ILE A 146 -0.11 -9.44 -12.23
CA ILE A 146 0.66 -8.66 -11.27
C ILE A 146 2.07 -9.24 -11.13
N VAL A 147 3.09 -8.45 -11.41
CA VAL A 147 4.51 -8.79 -11.29
C VAL A 147 5.18 -8.13 -10.08
N ASP A 148 4.66 -6.99 -9.62
CA ASP A 148 5.13 -6.31 -8.41
C ASP A 148 3.93 -5.76 -7.64
N PHE A 149 3.93 -5.99 -6.32
CA PHE A 149 2.90 -5.48 -5.42
C PHE A 149 3.55 -4.99 -4.13
N LYS A 150 3.46 -3.69 -3.87
CA LYS A 150 4.01 -3.09 -2.67
C LYS A 150 2.95 -2.36 -1.86
N VAL A 151 2.95 -2.58 -0.55
CA VAL A 151 2.04 -1.92 0.39
C VAL A 151 2.81 -0.98 1.29
N LEU A 152 2.36 0.26 1.40
CA LEU A 152 2.83 1.25 2.37
C LEU A 152 1.67 1.58 3.31
N VAL A 153 1.94 1.75 4.60
CA VAL A 153 0.90 1.98 5.62
C VAL A 153 1.35 3.02 6.63
N ARG A 154 0.41 3.84 7.09
CA ARG A 154 0.56 4.76 8.22
C ARG A 154 -0.66 4.69 9.15
N PRO A 155 -0.58 5.11 10.43
CA PRO A 155 0.61 5.53 11.19
C PRO A 155 1.39 4.34 11.77
N LEU A 156 2.56 4.61 12.36
CA LEU A 156 3.43 3.59 12.96
C LEU A 156 2.72 2.70 13.99
N LYS A 157 1.82 3.27 14.80
CA LYS A 157 1.02 2.53 15.78
C LYS A 157 0.25 1.37 15.15
N THR A 158 -0.29 1.58 13.96
CA THR A 158 -1.05 0.58 13.20
C THR A 158 -0.17 -0.51 12.64
N MET A 159 1.05 -0.16 12.20
CA MET A 159 1.99 -1.15 11.65
C MET A 159 2.33 -2.25 12.64
N LEU A 160 2.44 -1.94 13.92
CA LEU A 160 2.68 -2.94 14.97
C LEU A 160 1.50 -3.90 15.13
N ALA A 161 0.27 -3.40 15.10
CA ALA A 161 -0.94 -4.23 15.16
C ALA A 161 -1.07 -5.12 13.92
N ILE A 162 -0.82 -4.58 12.73
CA ILE A 162 -0.81 -5.34 11.47
C ILE A 162 0.24 -6.44 11.52
N GLN A 163 1.45 -6.14 11.99
CA GLN A 163 2.53 -7.12 12.12
C GLN A 163 2.11 -8.32 12.97
N GLN A 164 1.51 -8.07 14.13
CA GLN A 164 1.04 -9.14 15.01
C GLN A 164 -0.06 -9.99 14.37
N LYS A 165 -1.05 -9.37 13.73
CA LYS A 165 -2.14 -10.08 13.05
C LYS A 165 -1.62 -10.91 11.87
N MET A 166 -0.76 -10.35 11.04
CA MET A 166 -0.13 -11.04 9.90
C MET A 166 0.70 -12.22 10.37
N ALA A 167 1.54 -12.05 11.41
CA ALA A 167 2.37 -13.13 11.95
C ALA A 167 1.50 -14.30 12.45
N ALA A 168 0.43 -14.02 13.18
CA ALA A 168 -0.50 -15.06 13.64
C ALA A 168 -1.15 -15.84 12.49
N LEU A 169 -1.58 -15.15 11.43
CA LEU A 169 -2.20 -15.79 10.25
C LEU A 169 -1.22 -16.61 9.43
N LEU A 170 0.03 -16.14 9.30
CA LEU A 170 1.07 -16.86 8.55
C LEU A 170 1.53 -18.12 9.28
N GLN A 171 1.64 -18.07 10.62
CA GLN A 171 1.99 -19.24 11.44
C GLN A 171 0.88 -20.28 11.46
N ALA A 172 -0.40 -19.89 11.46
CA ALA A 172 -1.52 -20.82 11.45
C ALA A 172 -1.66 -21.61 10.12
N ARG A 173 -0.95 -21.23 9.07
CA ARG A 173 -1.00 -21.82 7.72
C ARG A 173 0.29 -22.52 7.30
N ALA A 174 1.32 -22.48 8.14
CA ALA A 174 2.58 -23.19 7.96
C ALA A 174 2.47 -24.63 8.47
#